data_18a61995e8bb30f4eae9d3e51ebe4115
#
_entry.id   18a61995e8bb30f4eae9d3e51ebe4115
#
_cell.length_a   1.000
_cell.length_b   1.000
_cell.length_c   1.000
_cell.angle_alpha   90.00
_cell.angle_beta   90.00
_cell.angle_gamma   90.00
#
_symmetry.space_group_name_H-M   'P 1'
#
loop_
_entity.id
_entity.type
_entity.pdbx_description
1 polymer ?
#
loop_
_entity_poly.entity_id
_entity_poly.type
_entity_poly.pdbx_seq_one_letter_code
_entity_poly.pdbx_strand_id
1 'polypeptide(L)'
;MGKKKKQSKKDLKRRLSEQFQSTVRKSRIKECLHPKKEECSENIIKAHSIQNNKILSKISKNGNVIMPIPKPDNPFQLTTEYGRKRATVFTGFCGHHDQMFSPIEDCDFNYEIKQVFLYIYRAFAVEYHRKMEGVKQQEEMKKYTSDSIIDDLQLAFTLAKRDMEKDKEVFDAAILNNEFNILNYVVYDFDKEIKFAATGFLTPTDDLQGNKIQNLSDFEAKMSNLYFSVFPEENKSYAIVAALKNDESLTDYITSLKRLTQEEQINFINHLIIKGTENLVINPNAWYALTEEDKESFNYSFAQIEDFFGMPTDKGYQIKNQGFDLFNL
;
A
#
# COMPACT_ATOMS: atom_id res chain seq x y z
N MET A 1 40.75 28.00 -21.14
CA MET A 1 39.28 27.96 -21.05
C MET A 1 38.78 26.57 -21.42
N GLY A 2 38.48 25.71 -20.40
CA GLY A 2 38.04 24.34 -20.64
C GLY A 2 36.56 24.32 -21.07
N LYS A 3 36.30 23.71 -22.24
CA LYS A 3 34.95 23.44 -22.71
C LYS A 3 34.25 22.47 -21.71
N LYS A 4 33.35 22.96 -20.84
CA LYS A 4 32.39 22.09 -20.15
C LYS A 4 31.59 21.35 -21.23
N LYS A 5 31.85 20.05 -21.43
CA LYS A 5 31.01 19.20 -22.29
C LYS A 5 29.59 19.29 -21.75
N LYS A 6 28.63 19.78 -22.53
CA LYS A 6 27.21 19.67 -22.26
C LYS A 6 26.89 18.19 -22.09
N GLN A 7 26.60 17.79 -20.88
CA GLN A 7 26.21 16.41 -20.55
C GLN A 7 24.97 16.05 -21.35
N SER A 8 24.98 14.92 -22.07
CA SER A 8 23.82 14.54 -22.88
C SER A 8 22.62 14.22 -21.96
N LYS A 9 21.42 14.51 -22.42
CA LYS A 9 20.16 14.20 -21.69
C LYS A 9 20.08 12.69 -21.34
N LYS A 10 20.69 11.85 -22.18
CA LYS A 10 20.80 10.40 -21.97
C LYS A 10 21.73 10.05 -20.80
N ASP A 11 22.88 10.73 -20.70
CA ASP A 11 23.86 10.50 -19.61
C ASP A 11 23.29 10.95 -18.27
N LEU A 12 22.52 12.06 -18.25
CA LEU A 12 21.84 12.52 -17.04
C LEU A 12 20.80 11.48 -16.58
N LYS A 13 19.91 11.01 -17.46
CA LYS A 13 18.93 9.98 -17.14
C LYS A 13 19.59 8.71 -16.61
N ARG A 14 20.68 8.25 -17.21
CA ARG A 14 21.42 7.07 -16.76
C ARG A 14 21.95 7.27 -15.34
N ARG A 15 22.59 8.39 -15.03
CA ARG A 15 23.12 8.68 -13.70
C ARG A 15 22.03 8.74 -12.63
N LEU A 16 20.91 9.40 -12.93
CA LEU A 16 19.76 9.45 -12.02
C LEU A 16 19.21 8.05 -11.75
N SER A 17 19.10 7.21 -12.77
CA SER A 17 18.64 5.82 -12.60
C SER A 17 19.63 5.00 -11.76
N GLU A 18 20.95 5.09 -12.02
CA GLU A 18 22.00 4.42 -11.25
C GLU A 18 22.00 4.87 -9.78
N GLN A 19 21.83 6.17 -9.54
CA GLN A 19 21.74 6.75 -8.20
C GLN A 19 20.49 6.25 -7.47
N PHE A 20 19.33 6.30 -8.11
CA PHE A 20 18.08 5.78 -7.55
C PHE A 20 18.18 4.30 -7.18
N GLN A 21 18.70 3.46 -8.09
CA GLN A 21 18.95 2.04 -7.83
C GLN A 21 19.87 1.82 -6.62
N SER A 22 20.95 2.61 -6.52
CA SER A 22 21.88 2.55 -5.39
C SER A 22 21.20 2.89 -4.08
N THR A 23 20.40 3.96 -4.07
CA THR A 23 19.65 4.42 -2.91
C THR A 23 18.65 3.36 -2.45
N VAL A 24 17.80 2.84 -3.35
CA VAL A 24 16.85 1.77 -3.05
C VAL A 24 17.54 0.52 -2.49
N ARG A 25 18.71 0.14 -3.06
CA ARG A 25 19.46 -1.04 -2.58
C ARG A 25 20.02 -0.84 -1.16
N LYS A 26 20.52 0.35 -0.85
CA LYS A 26 21.12 0.68 0.46
C LYS A 26 20.08 0.86 1.55
N SER A 27 18.88 1.31 1.20
CA SER A 27 17.79 1.52 2.16
C SER A 27 17.02 0.24 2.51
N ARG A 28 17.25 -0.86 1.80
CA ARG A 28 16.57 -2.13 2.04
C ARG A 28 16.75 -2.61 3.48
N ILE A 29 15.64 -2.99 4.09
CA ILE A 29 15.56 -3.60 5.42
C ILE A 29 15.24 -5.08 5.25
N LYS A 30 15.95 -5.92 6.00
CA LYS A 30 15.70 -7.36 6.11
C LYS A 30 15.52 -7.69 7.58
N GLU A 31 14.30 -7.58 8.03
CA GLU A 31 13.95 -7.79 9.44
C GLU A 31 12.58 -8.47 9.55
N CYS A 32 12.49 -9.49 10.39
CA CYS A 32 11.22 -10.12 10.68
C CYS A 32 10.37 -9.19 11.57
N LEU A 33 9.16 -8.87 11.15
CA LEU A 33 8.24 -7.98 11.89
C LEU A 33 7.44 -8.72 12.97
N HIS A 34 7.45 -10.06 12.98
CA HIS A 34 6.77 -10.86 14.00
C HIS A 34 7.34 -10.57 15.40
N PRO A 35 6.48 -10.48 16.46
CA PRO A 35 6.93 -10.12 17.80
C PRO A 35 7.85 -11.15 18.46
N LYS A 36 7.67 -12.46 18.20
CA LYS A 36 8.49 -13.53 18.78
C LYS A 36 9.81 -13.66 18.02
N LYS A 37 10.75 -12.79 18.33
CA LYS A 37 12.06 -12.73 17.63
C LYS A 37 12.91 -13.95 17.88
N GLU A 38 12.77 -14.59 19.03
CA GLU A 38 13.47 -15.81 19.43
C GLU A 38 13.10 -17.05 18.62
N GLU A 39 11.90 -17.03 17.99
CA GLU A 39 11.43 -18.12 17.13
C GLU A 39 11.80 -17.89 15.64
N CYS A 40 12.53 -16.82 15.31
CA CYS A 40 12.88 -16.53 13.93
C CYS A 40 13.78 -17.61 13.32
N SER A 41 13.45 -18.04 12.09
CA SER A 41 14.42 -18.79 11.27
C SER A 41 15.54 -17.87 10.77
N GLU A 42 16.69 -18.44 10.41
CA GLU A 42 17.90 -17.68 10.03
C GLU A 42 17.70 -16.71 8.85
N ASN A 43 16.79 -17.04 7.91
CA ASN A 43 16.65 -16.30 6.66
C ASN A 43 15.38 -15.46 6.61
N ILE A 44 15.54 -14.16 6.38
CA ILE A 44 14.46 -13.29 5.95
C ILE A 44 14.14 -13.60 4.50
N ILE A 45 12.88 -13.92 4.22
CA ILE A 45 12.43 -14.30 2.89
C ILE A 45 11.86 -13.10 2.10
N LYS A 46 11.52 -13.32 0.85
CA LYS A 46 10.74 -12.41 0.03
C LYS A 46 9.26 -12.77 0.19
N ALA A 47 8.68 -12.34 1.30
CA ALA A 47 7.25 -12.53 1.58
C ALA A 47 6.40 -11.74 0.58
N HIS A 48 5.25 -12.29 0.17
CA HIS A 48 4.29 -11.58 -0.69
C HIS A 48 3.24 -10.87 0.17
N SER A 49 3.08 -9.58 -0.02
CA SER A 49 1.99 -8.82 0.61
C SER A 49 0.61 -9.12 0.00
N ILE A 50 0.57 -9.50 -1.27
CA ILE A 50 -0.59 -10.09 -1.95
C ILE A 50 -0.22 -11.50 -2.35
N GLN A 51 -0.98 -12.48 -1.91
CA GLN A 51 -0.66 -13.90 -1.99
C GLN A 51 -0.40 -14.37 -3.44
N ASN A 52 0.76 -15.02 -3.65
CA ASN A 52 1.24 -15.34 -4.98
C ASN A 52 0.45 -16.47 -5.67
N ASN A 53 0.18 -17.58 -4.98
CA ASN A 53 -0.33 -18.79 -5.62
C ASN A 53 -1.85 -18.77 -5.82
N LYS A 54 -2.59 -18.01 -5.01
CA LYS A 54 -4.04 -17.89 -5.08
C LYS A 54 -4.45 -16.58 -5.80
N ILE A 55 -4.05 -15.43 -5.28
CA ILE A 55 -4.51 -14.14 -5.79
C ILE A 55 -3.73 -13.71 -7.05
N LEU A 56 -2.39 -13.61 -6.95
CA LEU A 56 -1.59 -13.17 -8.11
C LEU A 56 -1.64 -14.15 -9.28
N SER A 57 -1.86 -15.46 -9.03
CA SER A 57 -2.02 -16.42 -10.11
C SER A 57 -3.28 -16.18 -10.95
N LYS A 58 -4.38 -15.75 -10.32
CA LYS A 58 -5.63 -15.40 -11.01
C LYS A 58 -5.47 -14.11 -11.84
N ILE A 59 -4.77 -13.12 -11.30
CA ILE A 59 -4.57 -11.81 -11.93
C ILE A 59 -3.49 -11.88 -13.02
N SER A 60 -2.50 -12.75 -12.91
CA SER A 60 -1.37 -12.76 -13.84
C SER A 60 -1.72 -13.29 -15.24
N LYS A 61 -1.00 -12.78 -16.25
CA LYS A 61 -0.98 -13.32 -17.61
C LYS A 61 0.45 -13.67 -17.98
N ASN A 62 0.67 -14.91 -18.43
CA ASN A 62 2.01 -15.42 -18.74
C ASN A 62 3.02 -15.23 -17.60
N GLY A 63 2.56 -15.31 -16.35
CA GLY A 63 3.37 -15.12 -15.16
C GLY A 63 3.71 -13.66 -14.82
N ASN A 64 3.08 -12.67 -15.47
CA ASN A 64 3.30 -11.24 -15.25
C ASN A 64 2.02 -10.55 -14.77
N VAL A 65 2.20 -9.42 -14.09
CA VAL A 65 1.16 -8.48 -13.64
C VAL A 65 1.60 -7.06 -13.95
N ILE A 66 0.67 -6.11 -14.01
CA ILE A 66 0.93 -4.68 -14.11
C ILE A 66 0.92 -4.07 -12.72
N MET A 67 1.88 -3.17 -12.43
CA MET A 67 1.94 -2.40 -11.19
C MET A 67 2.19 -0.92 -11.48
N PRO A 68 1.52 0.01 -10.76
CA PRO A 68 1.74 1.46 -10.92
C PRO A 68 2.96 1.93 -10.10
N ILE A 69 4.06 1.22 -10.23
CA ILE A 69 5.34 1.59 -9.62
C ILE A 69 6.46 1.50 -10.65
N PRO A 70 7.35 2.50 -10.67
CA PRO A 70 8.49 2.47 -11.57
C PRO A 70 9.48 1.38 -11.18
N LYS A 71 10.12 0.76 -12.16
CA LYS A 71 11.27 -0.11 -11.91
C LYS A 71 12.50 0.72 -11.57
N PRO A 72 13.40 0.23 -10.69
CA PRO A 72 14.64 0.93 -10.36
C PRO A 72 15.53 1.23 -11.57
N ASP A 73 15.47 0.41 -12.62
CA ASP A 73 16.19 0.61 -13.88
C ASP A 73 15.47 1.54 -14.87
N ASN A 74 14.19 1.83 -14.63
CA ASN A 74 13.42 2.81 -15.41
C ASN A 74 12.47 3.64 -14.51
N PRO A 75 13.01 4.55 -13.69
CA PRO A 75 12.23 5.31 -12.71
C PRO A 75 11.27 6.35 -13.32
N PHE A 76 11.30 6.52 -14.63
CA PHE A 76 10.45 7.48 -15.36
C PHE A 76 9.20 6.85 -15.97
N GLN A 77 9.03 5.54 -15.87
CA GLN A 77 7.85 4.83 -16.33
C GLN A 77 7.00 4.48 -15.13
N LEU A 78 5.87 5.19 -14.96
CA LEU A 78 5.00 5.07 -13.78
C LEU A 78 4.37 3.67 -13.68
N THR A 79 3.84 3.13 -14.78
CA THR A 79 3.19 1.82 -14.79
C THR A 79 4.03 0.81 -15.56
N THR A 80 4.38 -0.30 -14.91
CA THR A 80 5.30 -1.30 -15.48
C THR A 80 4.81 -2.73 -15.28
N GLU A 81 5.25 -3.62 -16.18
CA GLU A 81 5.00 -5.06 -16.07
C GLU A 81 6.03 -5.72 -15.14
N TYR A 82 5.55 -6.50 -14.18
CA TYR A 82 6.36 -7.25 -13.22
C TYR A 82 6.10 -8.74 -13.32
N GLY A 83 7.14 -9.55 -13.23
CA GLY A 83 6.97 -10.99 -13.01
C GLY A 83 6.27 -11.25 -11.67
N ARG A 84 5.21 -12.07 -11.66
CA ARG A 84 4.38 -12.41 -10.51
C ARG A 84 5.18 -12.76 -9.24
N LYS A 85 6.25 -13.56 -9.40
CA LYS A 85 7.13 -13.96 -8.28
C LYS A 85 7.98 -12.82 -7.71
N ARG A 86 7.97 -11.65 -8.32
CA ARG A 86 8.73 -10.46 -7.90
C ARG A 86 7.81 -9.29 -7.55
N ALA A 87 6.56 -9.37 -7.97
CA ALA A 87 5.53 -8.40 -7.64
C ALA A 87 5.17 -8.49 -6.15
N THR A 88 4.86 -7.38 -5.52
CA THR A 88 4.35 -7.29 -4.14
C THR A 88 5.24 -7.92 -3.04
N VAL A 89 6.53 -8.17 -3.33
CA VAL A 89 7.44 -8.78 -2.35
C VAL A 89 8.09 -7.75 -1.45
N PHE A 90 8.24 -8.10 -0.18
CA PHE A 90 9.01 -7.34 0.81
C PHE A 90 9.78 -8.29 1.75
N THR A 91 10.71 -7.77 2.52
CA THR A 91 11.61 -8.54 3.38
C THR A 91 11.30 -8.30 4.86
N GLY A 92 10.00 -8.47 5.20
CA GLY A 92 9.45 -8.23 6.54
C GLY A 92 9.16 -9.50 7.36
N PHE A 93 9.42 -10.71 6.83
CA PHE A 93 9.22 -11.95 7.56
C PHE A 93 10.34 -12.95 7.28
N CYS A 94 10.65 -13.79 8.29
CA CYS A 94 11.45 -15.00 8.11
C CYS A 94 10.57 -16.16 7.64
N GLY A 95 11.17 -17.23 7.13
CA GLY A 95 10.44 -18.37 6.59
C GLY A 95 9.53 -19.07 7.60
N HIS A 96 9.89 -19.05 8.90
CA HIS A 96 9.05 -19.60 9.95
C HIS A 96 7.80 -18.73 10.19
N HIS A 97 7.98 -17.44 10.39
CA HIS A 97 6.88 -16.54 10.75
C HIS A 97 5.95 -16.18 9.58
N ASP A 98 6.41 -16.31 8.34
CA ASP A 98 5.52 -16.14 7.16
C ASP A 98 4.41 -17.20 7.13
N GLN A 99 4.64 -18.39 7.72
CA GLN A 99 3.64 -19.45 7.82
C GLN A 99 2.39 -19.06 8.62
N MET A 100 2.44 -17.99 9.42
CA MET A 100 1.26 -17.48 10.11
C MET A 100 0.11 -17.10 9.15
N PHE A 101 0.44 -16.81 7.89
CA PHE A 101 -0.53 -16.44 6.87
C PHE A 101 -1.20 -17.64 6.16
N SER A 102 -0.85 -18.90 6.51
CA SER A 102 -1.49 -20.10 5.94
C SER A 102 -3.03 -20.06 5.96
N PRO A 103 -3.72 -19.55 7.01
CA PRO A 103 -5.18 -19.49 7.02
C PRO A 103 -5.81 -18.65 5.91
N ILE A 104 -5.07 -17.69 5.34
CA ILE A 104 -5.53 -16.88 4.20
C ILE A 104 -4.88 -17.27 2.88
N GLU A 105 -3.89 -18.16 2.91
CA GLU A 105 -3.21 -18.66 1.72
C GLU A 105 -3.81 -19.97 1.22
N ASP A 106 -4.16 -20.85 2.13
CA ASP A 106 -4.59 -22.22 1.84
C ASP A 106 -6.12 -22.37 1.84
N CYS A 107 -6.85 -21.44 2.49
CA CYS A 107 -8.30 -21.46 2.61
C CYS A 107 -8.96 -20.31 1.87
N ASP A 108 -10.21 -20.51 1.43
CA ASP A 108 -11.03 -19.43 0.92
C ASP A 108 -11.47 -18.51 2.05
N PHE A 109 -11.78 -17.27 1.70
CA PHE A 109 -12.24 -16.29 2.66
C PHE A 109 -13.64 -16.65 3.18
N ASN A 110 -13.78 -16.80 4.48
CA ASN A 110 -15.01 -17.26 5.14
C ASN A 110 -15.48 -16.32 6.26
N TYR A 111 -14.97 -15.06 6.27
CA TYR A 111 -15.29 -14.01 7.25
C TYR A 111 -14.84 -14.31 8.69
N GLU A 112 -14.04 -15.34 8.92
CA GLU A 112 -13.47 -15.57 10.26
C GLU A 112 -12.64 -14.37 10.71
N ILE A 113 -12.80 -13.98 11.98
CA ILE A 113 -12.06 -12.85 12.58
C ILE A 113 -10.55 -12.99 12.38
N LYS A 114 -10.03 -14.22 12.50
CA LYS A 114 -8.61 -14.48 12.27
C LYS A 114 -8.18 -14.22 10.83
N GLN A 115 -9.01 -14.57 9.83
CA GLN A 115 -8.68 -14.27 8.43
C GLN A 115 -8.71 -12.76 8.18
N VAL A 116 -9.73 -12.04 8.66
CA VAL A 116 -9.80 -10.58 8.58
C VAL A 116 -8.56 -9.95 9.21
N PHE A 117 -8.19 -10.39 10.41
CA PHE A 117 -6.97 -9.92 11.08
C PHE A 117 -5.72 -10.16 10.23
N LEU A 118 -5.54 -11.34 9.67
CA LEU A 118 -4.34 -11.69 8.89
C LEU A 118 -4.23 -10.90 7.57
N TYR A 119 -5.35 -10.66 6.87
CA TYR A 119 -5.34 -9.79 5.68
C TYR A 119 -4.92 -8.36 6.04
N ILE A 120 -5.47 -7.81 7.12
CA ILE A 120 -5.17 -6.46 7.58
C ILE A 120 -3.76 -6.37 8.17
N TYR A 121 -3.34 -7.35 8.97
CA TYR A 121 -1.96 -7.37 9.50
C TYR A 121 -0.92 -7.45 8.38
N ARG A 122 -1.18 -8.22 7.31
CA ARG A 122 -0.29 -8.27 6.14
C ARG A 122 -0.24 -6.92 5.41
N ALA A 123 -1.37 -6.22 5.26
CA ALA A 123 -1.42 -4.87 4.70
C ALA A 123 -0.64 -3.87 5.58
N PHE A 124 -0.86 -3.88 6.90
CA PHE A 124 -0.09 -3.10 7.86
C PHE A 124 1.42 -3.39 7.74
N ALA A 125 1.81 -4.67 7.76
CA ALA A 125 3.23 -5.08 7.79
C ALA A 125 4.02 -4.58 6.58
N VAL A 126 3.46 -4.67 5.37
CA VAL A 126 4.14 -4.16 4.17
C VAL A 126 4.27 -2.64 4.19
N GLU A 127 3.25 -1.92 4.65
CA GLU A 127 3.28 -0.46 4.70
C GLU A 127 4.23 0.04 5.81
N TYR A 128 4.23 -0.58 6.98
CA TYR A 128 5.19 -0.28 8.03
C TYR A 128 6.65 -0.52 7.56
N HIS A 129 6.89 -1.66 6.90
CA HIS A 129 8.20 -1.97 6.32
C HIS A 129 8.64 -0.91 5.30
N ARG A 130 7.71 -0.44 4.45
CA ARG A 130 7.97 0.64 3.49
C ARG A 130 8.30 1.97 4.17
N LYS A 131 7.63 2.32 5.28
CA LYS A 131 7.95 3.54 6.05
C LYS A 131 9.36 3.47 6.64
N MET A 132 9.75 2.30 7.16
CA MET A 132 11.11 2.08 7.65
C MET A 132 12.15 2.23 6.52
N GLU A 133 11.90 1.64 5.34
CA GLU A 133 12.78 1.80 4.16
C GLU A 133 12.78 3.25 3.65
N GLY A 134 11.63 3.92 3.66
CA GLY A 134 11.48 5.31 3.25
C GLY A 134 12.34 6.27 4.07
N VAL A 135 12.35 6.15 5.39
CA VAL A 135 13.23 6.94 6.27
C VAL A 135 14.70 6.77 5.84
N LYS A 136 15.17 5.52 5.70
CA LYS A 136 16.54 5.25 5.24
C LYS A 136 16.82 5.76 3.82
N GLN A 137 15.82 5.71 2.95
CA GLN A 137 15.95 6.19 1.58
C GLN A 137 16.18 7.71 1.54
N GLN A 138 15.48 8.48 2.38
CA GLN A 138 15.68 9.92 2.48
C GLN A 138 17.06 10.26 3.09
N GLU A 139 17.51 9.51 4.10
CA GLU A 139 18.87 9.65 4.65
C GLU A 139 19.96 9.42 3.59
N GLU A 140 19.79 8.40 2.72
CA GLU A 140 20.70 8.16 1.60
C GLU A 140 20.62 9.27 0.53
N MET A 141 19.41 9.80 0.25
CA MET A 141 19.23 10.89 -0.73
C MET A 141 19.89 12.20 -0.29
N LYS A 142 19.88 12.54 1.00
CA LYS A 142 20.56 13.72 1.56
C LYS A 142 22.05 13.77 1.28
N LYS A 143 22.69 12.65 1.00
CA LYS A 143 24.10 12.59 0.59
C LYS A 143 24.36 13.16 -0.81
N TYR A 144 23.31 13.34 -1.61
CA TYR A 144 23.40 13.72 -3.02
C TYR A 144 22.72 15.06 -3.33
N THR A 145 21.82 15.51 -2.48
CA THR A 145 21.07 16.76 -2.67
C THR A 145 20.77 17.42 -1.32
N SER A 146 20.72 18.74 -1.32
CA SER A 146 20.27 19.57 -0.20
C SER A 146 18.90 20.20 -0.48
N ASP A 147 18.10 19.59 -1.35
CA ASP A 147 16.76 20.06 -1.65
C ASP A 147 15.85 19.85 -0.43
N SER A 148 15.17 20.92 0.02
CA SER A 148 14.32 20.90 1.21
C SER A 148 13.17 19.89 1.11
N ILE A 149 12.75 19.53 -0.11
CA ILE A 149 11.74 18.48 -0.32
C ILE A 149 12.16 17.14 0.31
N ILE A 150 13.46 16.85 0.37
CA ILE A 150 13.97 15.62 0.99
C ILE A 150 13.82 15.70 2.52
N ASP A 151 13.95 16.88 3.12
CA ASP A 151 13.71 17.07 4.56
C ASP A 151 12.24 16.87 4.91
N ASP A 152 11.34 17.43 4.10
CA ASP A 152 9.90 17.29 4.26
C ASP A 152 9.47 15.83 4.09
N LEU A 153 9.99 15.13 3.07
CA LEU A 153 9.74 13.70 2.86
C LEU A 153 10.26 12.85 4.03
N GLN A 154 11.44 13.17 4.55
CA GLN A 154 11.98 12.45 5.70
C GLN A 154 11.12 12.67 6.94
N LEU A 155 10.65 13.90 7.18
CA LEU A 155 9.72 14.20 8.28
C LEU A 155 8.43 13.38 8.13
N ALA A 156 7.81 13.41 6.95
CA ALA A 156 6.57 12.65 6.67
C ALA A 156 6.74 11.14 6.90
N PHE A 157 7.82 10.52 6.38
CA PHE A 157 8.10 9.10 6.63
C PHE A 157 8.36 8.80 8.11
N THR A 158 9.06 9.71 8.82
CA THR A 158 9.37 9.56 10.25
C THR A 158 8.10 9.60 11.10
N LEU A 159 7.22 10.56 10.84
CA LEU A 159 5.93 10.69 11.54
C LEU A 159 5.04 9.46 11.27
N ALA A 160 4.88 9.09 10.00
CA ALA A 160 4.08 7.91 9.64
C ALA A 160 4.66 6.62 10.27
N LYS A 161 5.99 6.45 10.29
CA LYS A 161 6.64 5.31 10.95
C LYS A 161 6.35 5.32 12.46
N ARG A 162 6.48 6.47 13.14
CA ARG A 162 6.19 6.63 14.58
C ARG A 162 4.75 6.22 14.91
N ASP A 163 3.79 6.66 14.11
CA ASP A 163 2.38 6.36 14.33
C ASP A 163 2.09 4.87 14.09
N MET A 164 2.67 4.28 13.04
CA MET A 164 2.56 2.85 12.77
C MET A 164 3.33 1.98 13.77
N GLU A 165 4.34 2.48 14.48
CA GLU A 165 4.98 1.77 15.60
C GLU A 165 4.00 1.54 16.75
N LYS A 166 3.14 2.52 17.06
CA LYS A 166 2.07 2.36 18.05
C LYS A 166 1.01 1.35 17.60
N ASP A 167 0.66 1.36 16.30
CA ASP A 167 -0.23 0.35 15.74
C ASP A 167 0.40 -1.05 15.82
N LYS A 168 1.73 -1.14 15.57
CA LYS A 168 2.49 -2.38 15.70
C LYS A 168 2.41 -2.99 17.09
N GLU A 169 2.51 -2.18 18.14
CA GLU A 169 2.37 -2.65 19.52
C GLU A 169 1.03 -3.36 19.75
N VAL A 170 -0.06 -2.84 19.18
CA VAL A 170 -1.39 -3.44 19.26
C VAL A 170 -1.47 -4.76 18.48
N PHE A 171 -0.95 -4.78 17.25
CA PHE A 171 -0.89 -6.01 16.45
C PHE A 171 0.00 -7.08 17.11
N ASP A 172 1.16 -6.69 17.64
CA ASP A 172 2.09 -7.59 18.32
C ASP A 172 1.45 -8.22 19.57
N ALA A 173 0.76 -7.43 20.39
CA ALA A 173 0.03 -7.93 21.56
C ALA A 173 -1.06 -8.93 21.14
N ALA A 174 -1.82 -8.63 20.09
CA ALA A 174 -2.84 -9.52 19.56
C ALA A 174 -2.27 -10.88 19.10
N ILE A 175 -1.12 -10.86 18.41
CA ILE A 175 -0.42 -12.08 17.95
C ILE A 175 0.08 -12.90 19.15
N LEU A 176 0.71 -12.26 20.13
CA LEU A 176 1.25 -12.92 21.32
C LEU A 176 0.18 -13.59 22.16
N ASN A 177 -0.98 -12.96 22.26
CA ASN A 177 -2.11 -13.43 23.08
C ASN A 177 -3.11 -14.29 22.29
N ASN A 178 -2.95 -14.45 20.96
CA ASN A 178 -3.95 -15.03 20.05
C ASN A 178 -5.33 -14.34 20.12
N GLU A 179 -5.36 -13.02 20.32
CA GLU A 179 -6.56 -12.19 20.43
C GLU A 179 -6.80 -11.39 19.15
N PHE A 180 -7.41 -12.01 18.15
CA PHE A 180 -7.56 -11.42 16.81
C PHE A 180 -8.72 -10.41 16.67
N ASN A 181 -9.56 -10.24 17.71
CA ASN A 181 -10.72 -9.33 17.67
C ASN A 181 -10.36 -7.89 18.07
N ILE A 182 -9.33 -7.33 17.45
CA ILE A 182 -8.81 -5.97 17.72
C ILE A 182 -9.22 -4.94 16.68
N LEU A 183 -9.97 -5.34 15.66
CA LEU A 183 -10.32 -4.49 14.51
C LEU A 183 -11.80 -4.09 14.52
N ASN A 184 -12.08 -2.82 14.27
CA ASN A 184 -13.35 -2.36 13.71
C ASN A 184 -13.22 -2.46 12.19
N TYR A 185 -14.14 -3.16 11.52
CA TYR A 185 -14.01 -3.42 10.09
C TYR A 185 -15.34 -3.51 9.36
N VAL A 186 -15.26 -3.40 8.04
CA VAL A 186 -16.29 -3.73 7.08
C VAL A 186 -15.70 -4.66 6.01
N VAL A 187 -16.51 -5.59 5.53
CA VAL A 187 -16.21 -6.40 4.35
C VAL A 187 -17.26 -6.10 3.29
N TYR A 188 -16.80 -5.74 2.10
CA TYR A 188 -17.66 -5.61 0.93
C TYR A 188 -17.49 -6.82 0.04
N ASP A 189 -18.61 -7.37 -0.42
CA ASP A 189 -18.69 -8.52 -1.32
C ASP A 189 -19.10 -8.02 -2.70
N PHE A 190 -18.43 -8.51 -3.72
CA PHE A 190 -18.76 -8.23 -5.11
C PHE A 190 -18.99 -9.56 -5.84
N ASP A 191 -20.17 -9.74 -6.42
CA ASP A 191 -20.54 -10.95 -7.20
C ASP A 191 -19.88 -10.96 -8.58
N LYS A 192 -18.59 -10.67 -8.61
CA LYS A 192 -17.73 -10.77 -9.80
C LYS A 192 -16.27 -10.94 -9.41
N GLU A 193 -15.50 -11.58 -10.26
CA GLU A 193 -14.05 -11.66 -10.14
C GLU A 193 -13.39 -10.41 -10.74
N ILE A 194 -12.89 -9.53 -9.88
CA ILE A 194 -12.17 -8.32 -10.32
C ILE A 194 -10.81 -8.66 -10.94
N LYS A 195 -10.30 -7.78 -11.79
CA LYS A 195 -9.03 -7.97 -12.53
C LYS A 195 -7.83 -7.27 -11.87
N PHE A 196 -7.95 -7.00 -10.59
CA PHE A 196 -6.90 -6.36 -9.78
C PHE A 196 -6.90 -6.90 -8.35
N ALA A 197 -5.83 -6.62 -7.61
CA ALA A 197 -5.79 -6.74 -6.16
C ALA A 197 -4.92 -5.63 -5.57
N ALA A 198 -5.23 -5.22 -4.36
CA ALA A 198 -4.52 -4.14 -3.69
C ALA A 198 -4.48 -4.35 -2.18
N THR A 199 -3.39 -3.89 -1.55
CA THR A 199 -3.32 -3.72 -0.09
C THR A 199 -2.68 -2.37 0.21
N GLY A 200 -3.11 -1.72 1.28
CA GLY A 200 -2.54 -0.43 1.65
C GLY A 200 -3.16 0.14 2.92
N PHE A 201 -2.96 1.43 3.10
CA PHE A 201 -3.57 2.17 4.19
C PHE A 201 -3.93 3.59 3.73
N LEU A 202 -4.85 4.22 4.43
CA LEU A 202 -5.19 5.63 4.27
C LEU A 202 -5.27 6.27 5.66
N THR A 203 -4.76 7.49 5.80
CA THR A 203 -4.93 8.33 6.99
C THR A 203 -6.00 9.39 6.67
N PRO A 204 -7.30 9.12 6.95
CA PRO A 204 -8.37 10.04 6.57
C PRO A 204 -8.33 11.29 7.43
N THR A 205 -8.47 12.47 6.82
CA THR A 205 -8.57 13.76 7.51
C THR A 205 -10.00 14.13 7.85
N ASP A 206 -10.93 13.64 7.06
CA ASP A 206 -12.35 13.97 7.13
C ASP A 206 -13.20 12.70 7.01
N ASP A 207 -14.41 12.73 7.57
CA ASP A 207 -15.39 11.66 7.41
C ASP A 207 -16.08 11.72 6.03
N LEU A 208 -17.01 10.78 5.77
CA LEU A 208 -17.76 10.74 4.50
C LEU A 208 -18.69 11.96 4.29
N GLN A 209 -18.95 12.73 5.32
CA GLN A 209 -19.75 13.95 5.28
C GLN A 209 -18.89 15.22 5.17
N GLY A 210 -17.56 15.08 5.23
CA GLY A 210 -16.62 16.18 5.20
C GLY A 210 -16.36 16.82 6.58
N ASN A 211 -16.75 16.17 7.67
CA ASN A 211 -16.42 16.63 9.02
C ASN A 211 -14.99 16.19 9.36
N LYS A 212 -14.22 17.10 9.96
CA LYS A 212 -12.83 16.84 10.29
C LYS A 212 -12.69 15.78 11.38
N ILE A 213 -11.92 14.73 11.11
CA ILE A 213 -11.62 13.63 12.04
C ILE A 213 -10.28 13.86 12.73
N GLN A 214 -9.25 14.26 11.95
CA GLN A 214 -7.90 14.47 12.45
C GLN A 214 -7.15 15.51 11.62
N ASN A 215 -6.08 16.06 12.17
CA ASN A 215 -5.29 17.12 11.55
C ASN A 215 -3.85 16.67 11.30
N LEU A 216 -3.48 16.40 10.04
CA LEU A 216 -2.13 15.99 9.67
C LEU A 216 -1.04 17.02 9.97
N SER A 217 -1.41 18.27 10.24
CA SER A 217 -0.46 19.32 10.67
C SER A 217 -0.16 19.29 12.17
N ASP A 218 -0.83 18.45 12.94
CA ASP A 218 -0.53 18.20 14.36
C ASP A 218 0.53 17.10 14.46
N PHE A 219 1.78 17.47 14.41
CA PHE A 219 2.91 16.52 14.42
C PHE A 219 3.11 15.82 15.77
N GLU A 220 2.46 16.27 16.84
CA GLU A 220 2.52 15.64 18.17
C GLU A 220 1.45 14.53 18.31
N ALA A 221 0.32 14.67 17.64
CA ALA A 221 -0.74 13.68 17.66
C ALA A 221 -0.36 12.39 16.91
N LYS A 222 -0.83 11.23 17.42
CA LYS A 222 -0.83 10.00 16.63
C LYS A 222 -1.95 10.07 15.60
N MET A 223 -1.64 9.81 14.35
CA MET A 223 -2.65 9.67 13.30
C MET A 223 -3.24 8.26 13.30
N SER A 224 -4.56 8.18 13.14
CA SER A 224 -5.31 6.94 13.01
C SER A 224 -5.41 6.52 11.54
N ASN A 225 -5.24 5.23 11.28
CA ASN A 225 -5.13 4.69 9.93
C ASN A 225 -6.24 3.70 9.61
N LEU A 226 -6.76 3.77 8.38
CA LEU A 226 -7.53 2.69 7.77
C LEU A 226 -6.57 1.78 7.01
N TYR A 227 -6.60 0.49 7.31
CA TYR A 227 -5.89 -0.53 6.54
C TYR A 227 -6.88 -1.27 5.64
N PHE A 228 -6.44 -1.69 4.46
CA PHE A 228 -7.32 -2.40 3.54
C PHE A 228 -6.63 -3.51 2.75
N SER A 229 -7.43 -4.47 2.34
CA SER A 229 -7.05 -5.54 1.41
C SER A 229 -8.20 -5.81 0.46
N VAL A 230 -7.91 -5.78 -0.86
CA VAL A 230 -8.89 -6.02 -1.93
C VAL A 230 -8.35 -7.14 -2.80
N PHE A 231 -9.15 -8.18 -3.00
CA PHE A 231 -8.70 -9.37 -3.72
C PHE A 231 -9.84 -10.14 -4.38
N PRO A 232 -9.59 -10.78 -5.55
CA PRO A 232 -10.52 -11.72 -6.18
C PRO A 232 -10.41 -13.11 -5.55
N GLU A 233 -11.56 -13.77 -5.50
CA GLU A 233 -11.68 -15.21 -5.34
C GLU A 233 -12.44 -15.82 -6.54
N GLU A 234 -12.83 -17.08 -6.47
CA GLU A 234 -13.57 -17.71 -7.56
C GLU A 234 -14.99 -17.14 -7.62
N ASN A 235 -15.34 -16.50 -8.74
CA ASN A 235 -16.64 -15.85 -9.01
C ASN A 235 -17.02 -14.69 -8.09
N LYS A 236 -16.14 -14.30 -7.17
CA LYS A 236 -16.37 -13.23 -6.20
C LYS A 236 -15.14 -12.37 -6.00
N SER A 237 -15.33 -11.28 -5.30
CA SER A 237 -14.22 -10.47 -4.81
C SER A 237 -14.58 -9.82 -3.50
N TYR A 238 -13.57 -9.52 -2.72
CA TYR A 238 -13.74 -8.96 -1.39
C TYR A 238 -12.89 -7.69 -1.21
N ALA A 239 -13.43 -6.74 -0.47
CA ALA A 239 -12.68 -5.62 0.05
C ALA A 239 -12.86 -5.55 1.56
N ILE A 240 -11.78 -5.73 2.30
CA ILE A 240 -11.74 -5.60 3.75
C ILE A 240 -11.15 -4.24 4.07
N VAL A 241 -11.87 -3.42 4.84
CA VAL A 241 -11.39 -2.11 5.32
C VAL A 241 -11.51 -2.11 6.84
N ALA A 242 -10.45 -1.76 7.54
CA ALA A 242 -10.39 -1.86 8.99
C ALA A 242 -9.57 -0.74 9.63
N ALA A 243 -9.95 -0.38 10.87
CA ALA A 243 -9.16 0.40 11.79
C ALA A 243 -8.95 -0.38 13.09
N LEU A 244 -7.96 -0.02 13.88
CA LEU A 244 -7.80 -0.58 15.22
C LEU A 244 -8.97 -0.11 16.14
N LYS A 245 -9.46 -0.98 17.02
CA LYS A 245 -10.57 -0.65 17.93
C LYS A 245 -10.23 0.46 18.92
N ASN A 246 -8.96 0.62 19.26
CA ASN A 246 -8.49 1.70 20.13
C ASN A 246 -8.34 3.05 19.42
N ASP A 247 -8.54 3.11 18.10
CA ASP A 247 -8.62 4.35 17.31
C ASP A 247 -10.08 4.84 17.30
N GLU A 248 -10.51 5.45 18.40
CA GLU A 248 -11.90 5.91 18.60
C GLU A 248 -12.36 6.90 17.50
N SER A 249 -11.44 7.73 16.99
CA SER A 249 -11.71 8.70 15.93
C SER A 249 -12.24 8.06 14.63
N LEU A 250 -11.96 6.79 14.39
CA LEU A 250 -12.39 6.06 13.18
C LEU A 250 -13.62 5.15 13.43
N THR A 251 -14.14 5.08 14.65
CA THR A 251 -15.29 4.21 14.97
C THR A 251 -16.54 4.59 14.17
N ASP A 252 -16.89 5.87 14.17
CA ASP A 252 -18.05 6.37 13.43
C ASP A 252 -17.81 6.33 11.91
N TYR A 253 -16.57 6.52 11.49
CA TYR A 253 -16.17 6.37 10.08
C TYR A 253 -16.44 4.95 9.59
N ILE A 254 -15.94 3.92 10.27
CA ILE A 254 -16.21 2.51 9.93
C ILE A 254 -17.71 2.19 9.99
N THR A 255 -18.45 2.76 10.94
CA THR A 255 -19.89 2.59 11.03
C THR A 255 -20.61 3.20 9.81
N SER A 256 -20.14 4.34 9.32
CA SER A 256 -20.68 4.98 8.12
C SER A 256 -20.39 4.15 6.85
N LEU A 257 -19.20 3.53 6.76
CA LEU A 257 -18.85 2.65 5.64
C LEU A 257 -19.80 1.45 5.52
N LYS A 258 -20.34 0.92 6.62
CA LYS A 258 -21.30 -0.20 6.62
C LYS A 258 -22.64 0.14 5.96
N ARG A 259 -22.93 1.42 5.74
CA ARG A 259 -24.20 1.91 5.20
C ARG A 259 -24.12 2.26 3.71
N LEU A 260 -22.95 2.17 3.10
CA LEU A 260 -22.75 2.50 1.70
C LEU A 260 -23.51 1.55 0.79
N THR A 261 -24.16 2.08 -0.23
CA THR A 261 -24.71 1.32 -1.36
C THR A 261 -23.57 0.67 -2.16
N GLN A 262 -23.87 -0.31 -3.00
CA GLN A 262 -22.84 -0.99 -3.80
C GLN A 262 -22.05 -0.03 -4.72
N GLU A 263 -22.73 0.95 -5.31
CA GLU A 263 -22.06 1.98 -6.12
C GLU A 263 -21.12 2.84 -5.27
N GLU A 264 -21.55 3.26 -4.09
CA GLU A 264 -20.71 4.03 -3.16
C GLU A 264 -19.54 3.20 -2.62
N GLN A 265 -19.71 1.89 -2.39
CA GLN A 265 -18.63 0.98 -2.03
C GLN A 265 -17.56 0.91 -3.12
N ILE A 266 -17.95 0.77 -4.39
CA ILE A 266 -17.04 0.76 -5.54
C ILE A 266 -16.26 2.09 -5.60
N ASN A 267 -16.96 3.22 -5.51
CA ASN A 267 -16.32 4.54 -5.53
C ASN A 267 -15.34 4.72 -4.35
N PHE A 268 -15.74 4.27 -3.16
CA PHE A 268 -14.87 4.32 -1.99
C PHE A 268 -13.62 3.45 -2.12
N ILE A 269 -13.75 2.22 -2.62
CA ILE A 269 -12.60 1.33 -2.85
C ILE A 269 -11.66 1.87 -3.93
N ASN A 270 -12.20 2.45 -5.02
CA ASN A 270 -11.38 3.14 -6.02
C ASN A 270 -10.56 4.28 -5.37
N HIS A 271 -11.21 5.11 -4.54
CA HIS A 271 -10.53 6.18 -3.81
C HIS A 271 -9.44 5.63 -2.88
N LEU A 272 -9.74 4.63 -2.05
CA LEU A 272 -8.76 4.02 -1.16
C LEU A 272 -7.53 3.50 -1.91
N ILE A 273 -7.73 2.84 -3.04
CA ILE A 273 -6.64 2.29 -3.83
C ILE A 273 -5.78 3.40 -4.43
N ILE A 274 -6.41 4.40 -5.05
CA ILE A 274 -5.70 5.49 -5.72
C ILE A 274 -4.90 6.33 -4.72
N LYS A 275 -5.46 6.62 -3.54
CA LYS A 275 -4.84 7.50 -2.53
C LYS A 275 -4.01 6.73 -1.49
N GLY A 276 -4.33 5.47 -1.26
CA GLY A 276 -3.81 4.69 -0.12
C GLY A 276 -2.79 3.62 -0.46
N THR A 277 -2.37 3.41 -1.73
CA THR A 277 -1.40 2.35 -1.99
C THR A 277 -0.56 2.51 -3.24
N GLU A 278 0.69 2.06 -3.13
CA GLU A 278 1.54 1.67 -4.26
C GLU A 278 1.51 0.15 -4.49
N ASN A 279 0.76 -0.61 -3.70
CA ASN A 279 0.72 -2.07 -3.73
C ASN A 279 -0.54 -2.56 -4.47
N LEU A 280 -0.72 -2.08 -5.69
CA LEU A 280 -1.76 -2.47 -6.63
C LEU A 280 -1.17 -3.37 -7.72
N VAL A 281 -1.88 -4.45 -8.05
CA VAL A 281 -1.60 -5.31 -9.19
C VAL A 281 -2.82 -5.40 -10.09
N ILE A 282 -2.61 -5.32 -11.40
CA ILE A 282 -3.67 -5.35 -12.41
C ILE A 282 -3.37 -6.47 -13.42
N ASN A 283 -4.42 -7.10 -13.93
CA ASN A 283 -4.31 -8.10 -15.00
C ASN A 283 -3.78 -7.46 -16.29
N PRO A 284 -2.71 -8.00 -16.91
CA PRO A 284 -2.15 -7.42 -18.13
C PRO A 284 -3.13 -7.32 -19.29
N ASN A 285 -4.03 -8.31 -19.49
CA ASN A 285 -5.01 -8.24 -20.57
C ASN A 285 -6.00 -7.09 -20.34
N ALA A 286 -6.48 -6.90 -19.10
CA ALA A 286 -7.35 -5.79 -18.75
C ALA A 286 -6.65 -4.44 -18.96
N TRP A 287 -5.41 -4.31 -18.51
CA TRP A 287 -4.61 -3.12 -18.70
C TRP A 287 -4.37 -2.77 -20.18
N TYR A 288 -4.01 -3.76 -21.00
CA TYR A 288 -3.72 -3.52 -22.41
C TYR A 288 -4.98 -3.32 -23.26
N ALA A 289 -6.16 -3.68 -22.75
CA ALA A 289 -7.44 -3.38 -23.39
C ALA A 289 -7.92 -1.94 -23.17
N LEU A 290 -7.35 -1.23 -22.19
CA LEU A 290 -7.65 0.18 -21.94
C LEU A 290 -7.21 1.07 -23.11
N THR A 291 -7.96 2.14 -23.35
CA THR A 291 -7.55 3.22 -24.26
C THR A 291 -6.31 3.96 -23.70
N GLU A 292 -5.60 4.69 -24.55
CA GLU A 292 -4.49 5.53 -24.06
C GLU A 292 -5.00 6.64 -23.12
N GLU A 293 -6.20 7.17 -23.37
CA GLU A 293 -6.85 8.16 -22.51
C GLU A 293 -7.13 7.61 -21.11
N ASP A 294 -7.64 6.37 -21.02
CA ASP A 294 -7.86 5.70 -19.73
C ASP A 294 -6.54 5.46 -18.98
N LYS A 295 -5.47 5.05 -19.69
CA LYS A 295 -4.14 4.86 -19.10
C LYS A 295 -3.54 6.17 -18.62
N GLU A 296 -3.73 7.26 -19.37
CA GLU A 296 -3.29 8.59 -18.95
C GLU A 296 -4.08 9.07 -17.74
N SER A 297 -5.41 8.89 -17.71
CA SER A 297 -6.26 9.19 -16.55
C SER A 297 -5.84 8.41 -15.31
N PHE A 298 -5.60 7.10 -15.46
CA PHE A 298 -5.09 6.26 -14.37
C PHE A 298 -3.74 6.77 -13.86
N ASN A 299 -2.76 6.96 -14.75
CA ASN A 299 -1.42 7.42 -14.38
C ASN A 299 -1.46 8.81 -13.73
N TYR A 300 -2.31 9.71 -14.22
CA TYR A 300 -2.51 11.03 -13.61
C TYR A 300 -3.05 10.90 -12.18
N SER A 301 -4.06 10.06 -11.96
CA SER A 301 -4.65 9.85 -10.64
C SER A 301 -3.64 9.29 -9.62
N PHE A 302 -2.77 8.37 -10.05
CA PHE A 302 -1.68 7.82 -9.22
C PHE A 302 -0.47 8.75 -9.07
N ALA A 303 -0.23 9.66 -10.02
CA ALA A 303 0.88 10.61 -9.99
C ALA A 303 0.58 11.88 -9.18
N GLN A 304 -0.66 12.11 -8.79
CA GLN A 304 -1.03 13.22 -7.92
C GLN A 304 -0.51 12.99 -6.50
N ILE A 305 0.80 13.19 -6.36
CA ILE A 305 1.52 13.21 -5.07
C ILE A 305 1.23 14.53 -4.31
N GLU A 306 0.33 15.36 -4.81
CA GLU A 306 0.03 16.69 -4.26
C GLU A 306 -0.36 16.66 -2.79
N ASP A 307 -0.94 15.55 -2.34
CA ASP A 307 -1.32 15.35 -0.94
C ASP A 307 -0.21 14.70 -0.09
N PHE A 308 0.96 14.42 -0.64
CA PHE A 308 2.04 13.76 0.11
C PHE A 308 2.52 14.59 1.31
N PHE A 309 2.30 15.88 1.29
CA PHE A 309 2.68 16.82 2.36
C PHE A 309 1.50 17.28 3.24
N GLY A 310 0.36 16.60 3.16
CA GLY A 310 -0.78 16.96 4.00
C GLY A 310 -1.33 18.36 3.72
N MET A 311 -1.05 18.93 2.55
CA MET A 311 -1.79 20.08 2.09
C MET A 311 -3.17 19.58 1.68
N PRO A 312 -4.23 19.83 2.45
CA PRO A 312 -5.55 19.34 2.14
C PRO A 312 -6.08 20.10 0.94
N THR A 313 -5.72 19.65 -0.24
CA THR A 313 -6.39 20.05 -1.46
C THR A 313 -7.67 19.26 -1.65
N ASP A 314 -7.81 18.14 -0.94
CA ASP A 314 -9.00 17.29 -0.97
C ASP A 314 -9.89 17.63 0.25
N LYS A 315 -11.10 18.09 0.00
CA LYS A 315 -12.15 18.31 1.01
C LYS A 315 -12.74 16.95 1.42
N GLY A 316 -11.92 16.04 1.95
CA GLY A 316 -12.34 14.73 2.36
C GLY A 316 -12.86 13.85 1.20
N TYR A 317 -13.09 12.57 1.48
CA TYR A 317 -13.75 11.68 0.54
C TYR A 317 -15.18 12.18 0.30
N GLN A 318 -15.47 12.63 -0.91
CA GLN A 318 -16.83 12.78 -1.38
C GLN A 318 -17.20 11.51 -2.14
N ILE A 319 -18.38 10.94 -1.84
CA ILE A 319 -18.92 9.77 -2.56
C ILE A 319 -19.25 10.19 -4.01
N LYS A 320 -18.22 10.36 -4.82
CA LYS A 320 -18.30 10.73 -6.24
C LYS A 320 -17.42 9.78 -7.04
N ASN A 321 -17.76 9.62 -8.30
CA ASN A 321 -16.87 8.95 -9.24
C ASN A 321 -15.50 9.65 -9.24
N GLN A 322 -14.45 8.90 -8.92
CA GLN A 322 -13.07 9.40 -8.78
C GLN A 322 -12.32 9.45 -10.13
N GLY A 323 -13.02 9.40 -11.23
CA GLY A 323 -12.46 9.45 -12.58
C GLY A 323 -12.19 8.07 -13.16
N PHE A 324 -11.18 7.34 -12.71
CA PHE A 324 -10.87 6.00 -13.19
C PHE A 324 -11.53 4.91 -12.31
N ASP A 325 -12.24 3.98 -12.93
CA ASP A 325 -12.90 2.89 -12.23
C ASP A 325 -12.18 1.54 -12.47
N LEU A 326 -11.45 1.08 -11.45
CA LEU A 326 -10.76 -0.22 -11.45
C LEU A 326 -11.72 -1.41 -11.61
N PHE A 327 -12.98 -1.26 -11.20
CA PHE A 327 -13.97 -2.33 -11.33
C PHE A 327 -14.47 -2.52 -12.77
N ASN A 328 -14.16 -1.61 -13.68
CA ASN A 328 -14.47 -1.73 -15.11
C ASN A 328 -13.34 -2.34 -15.95
N LEU A 329 -12.29 -2.83 -15.29
CA LEU A 329 -11.17 -3.54 -15.93
C LEU A 329 -11.56 -4.91 -16.51
#